data_23352fd1cc6d07146ec2a026587bae35
#
_entry.id   23352fd1cc6d07146ec2a026587bae35
#
_cell.length_a   1.000
_cell.length_b   1.000
_cell.length_c   1.000
_cell.angle_alpha   90.00
_cell.angle_beta   90.00
_cell.angle_gamma   90.00
#
_symmetry.space_group_name_H-M   'P 1'
#
loop_
_entity.id
_entity.type
_entity.pdbx_description
1 polymer ?
#
loop_
_entity_poly.entity_id
_entity_poly.type
_entity_poly.pdbx_seq_one_letter_code
_entity_poly.pdbx_strand_id
1 'polypeptide(L)'
;MARSRRRGQQPRVREAAAQRYEAEAQVPPLTGVLFDSDVIIEILRGDREIVDAVAALEASGTPTYCSPINRAEIYAGIRPGEEAVTDPFFRARGEVVLDAEVGRRAGAYLARHAASRGVRIADALIAAAAASSGLRLWTLNRRHYPMEDLEFYE
;
A
#
# COMPACT_ATOMS: atom_id res chain seq x y z
N MET A 1 -36.57 -31.01 38.18
CA MET A 1 -36.68 -30.47 36.81
C MET A 1 -35.42 -29.65 36.47
N ALA A 2 -34.48 -30.26 35.82
CA ALA A 2 -33.21 -29.61 35.40
C ALA A 2 -33.37 -29.06 34.01
N ARG A 3 -33.18 -27.72 33.86
CA ARG A 3 -33.15 -27.06 32.52
C ARG A 3 -31.73 -27.20 31.94
N SER A 4 -31.63 -28.06 30.94
CA SER A 4 -30.45 -28.16 30.04
C SER A 4 -30.27 -26.86 29.28
N ARG A 5 -29.21 -26.11 29.54
CA ARG A 5 -28.78 -24.96 28.74
C ARG A 5 -27.97 -25.52 27.54
N ARG A 6 -28.54 -25.47 26.36
CA ARG A 6 -27.87 -25.74 25.10
C ARG A 6 -26.75 -24.69 24.88
N ARG A 7 -25.51 -25.08 25.11
CA ARG A 7 -24.32 -24.40 24.57
C ARG A 7 -24.06 -24.99 23.20
N GLY A 8 -24.38 -24.27 22.15
CA GLY A 8 -24.03 -24.73 20.81
C GLY A 8 -24.47 -23.73 19.77
N GLN A 9 -23.55 -22.83 19.37
CA GLN A 9 -23.57 -22.22 18.02
C GLN A 9 -22.50 -21.11 17.81
N GLN A 10 -21.34 -21.17 18.47
CA GLN A 10 -20.25 -20.23 18.18
C GLN A 10 -19.07 -20.73 17.31
N PRO A 11 -18.92 -22.04 16.95
CA PRO A 11 -17.80 -22.48 16.09
C PRO A 11 -17.94 -22.01 14.65
N ARG A 12 -19.15 -22.03 14.07
CA ARG A 12 -19.38 -21.81 12.63
C ARG A 12 -19.01 -20.41 12.13
N VAL A 13 -19.16 -19.37 12.93
CA VAL A 13 -18.83 -18.00 12.51
C VAL A 13 -17.31 -17.79 12.50
N ARG A 14 -16.60 -18.40 13.45
CA ARG A 14 -15.13 -18.33 13.49
C ARG A 14 -14.48 -19.17 12.38
N GLU A 15 -15.02 -20.34 12.08
CA GLU A 15 -14.55 -21.19 10.98
C GLU A 15 -14.82 -20.56 9.61
N ALA A 16 -15.98 -19.94 9.38
CA ALA A 16 -16.29 -19.22 8.16
C ALA A 16 -15.43 -17.95 7.99
N ALA A 17 -15.11 -17.26 9.08
CA ALA A 17 -14.19 -16.13 9.05
C ALA A 17 -12.74 -16.58 8.76
N ALA A 18 -12.29 -17.68 9.35
CA ALA A 18 -10.98 -18.26 9.09
C ALA A 18 -10.85 -18.75 7.63
N GLN A 19 -11.87 -19.41 7.09
CA GLN A 19 -11.89 -19.86 5.70
C GLN A 19 -11.90 -18.72 4.69
N ARG A 20 -12.59 -17.60 5.00
CA ARG A 20 -12.52 -16.38 4.17
C ARG A 20 -11.12 -15.76 4.21
N TYR A 21 -10.50 -15.72 5.38
CA TYR A 21 -9.16 -15.21 5.57
C TYR A 21 -8.11 -16.03 4.81
N GLU A 22 -8.23 -17.38 4.83
CA GLU A 22 -7.37 -18.30 4.08
C GLU A 22 -7.60 -18.21 2.56
N ALA A 23 -8.83 -17.95 2.10
CA ALA A 23 -9.14 -17.76 0.69
C ALA A 23 -8.60 -16.41 0.16
N GLU A 24 -8.62 -15.35 0.97
CA GLU A 24 -8.02 -14.04 0.65
C GLU A 24 -6.48 -14.10 0.61
N ALA A 25 -5.85 -15.00 1.36
CA ALA A 25 -4.41 -15.25 1.36
C ALA A 25 -3.89 -15.93 0.07
N GLN A 26 -4.76 -16.35 -0.85
CA GLN A 26 -4.40 -17.01 -2.12
C GLN A 26 -4.50 -16.09 -3.35
N VAL A 27 -4.66 -14.77 -3.16
CA VAL A 27 -4.55 -13.82 -4.28
C VAL A 27 -3.09 -13.84 -4.78
N PRO A 28 -2.85 -14.13 -6.08
CA PRO A 28 -1.49 -14.11 -6.59
C PRO A 28 -0.90 -12.72 -6.42
N PRO A 29 0.43 -12.62 -6.16
CA PRO A 29 1.09 -11.34 -6.01
C PRO A 29 0.88 -10.48 -7.25
N LEU A 30 0.67 -9.19 -7.04
CA LEU A 30 0.61 -8.22 -8.13
C LEU A 30 1.99 -8.11 -8.79
N THR A 31 1.98 -7.75 -10.06
CA THR A 31 3.20 -7.36 -10.75
C THR A 31 3.12 -5.87 -11.06
N GLY A 32 4.21 -5.15 -10.84
CA GLY A 32 4.24 -3.73 -11.14
C GLY A 32 4.97 -2.90 -10.10
N VAL A 33 4.67 -1.62 -10.09
CA VAL A 33 5.36 -0.63 -9.26
C VAL A 33 4.35 0.17 -8.44
N LEU A 34 4.55 0.22 -7.13
CA LEU A 34 3.84 1.11 -6.22
C LEU A 34 4.64 2.41 -6.10
N PHE A 35 3.99 3.54 -6.35
CA PHE A 35 4.61 4.85 -6.18
C PHE A 35 4.56 5.28 -4.71
N ASP A 36 5.67 5.85 -4.23
CA ASP A 36 5.68 6.64 -3.00
C ASP A 36 5.13 8.05 -3.26
N SER A 37 4.72 8.73 -2.21
CA SER A 37 4.14 10.08 -2.32
C SER A 37 5.12 11.10 -2.88
N ASP A 38 6.43 10.96 -2.62
CA ASP A 38 7.45 11.85 -3.17
C ASP A 38 7.54 11.76 -4.70
N VAL A 39 7.45 10.56 -5.27
CA VAL A 39 7.39 10.34 -6.72
C VAL A 39 6.12 10.98 -7.30
N ILE A 40 4.96 10.76 -6.65
CA ILE A 40 3.68 11.33 -7.10
C ILE A 40 3.73 12.85 -7.11
N ILE A 41 4.31 13.46 -6.07
CA ILE A 41 4.46 14.92 -5.98
C ILE A 41 5.27 15.45 -7.16
N GLU A 42 6.38 14.83 -7.51
CA GLU A 42 7.21 15.29 -8.62
C GLU A 42 6.53 15.08 -9.99
N ILE A 43 5.75 14.00 -10.15
CA ILE A 43 4.92 13.81 -11.35
C ILE A 43 3.91 14.96 -11.49
N LEU A 44 3.18 15.26 -10.41
CA LEU A 44 2.15 16.32 -10.41
C LEU A 44 2.73 17.72 -10.57
N ARG A 45 3.98 17.93 -10.17
CA ARG A 45 4.75 19.16 -10.40
C ARG A 45 5.27 19.29 -11.83
N GLY A 46 5.25 18.19 -12.59
CA GLY A 46 5.75 18.16 -13.95
C GLY A 46 7.27 18.03 -14.04
N ASP A 47 7.91 17.43 -13.06
CA ASP A 47 9.33 17.08 -13.15
C ASP A 47 9.56 16.19 -14.36
N ARG A 48 10.35 16.67 -15.33
CA ARG A 48 10.47 16.03 -16.64
C ARG A 48 11.16 14.67 -16.57
N GLU A 49 12.16 14.52 -15.72
CA GLU A 49 12.89 13.28 -15.56
C GLU A 49 11.97 12.17 -15.00
N ILE A 50 11.22 12.50 -13.96
CA ILE A 50 10.26 11.57 -13.34
C ILE A 50 9.09 11.26 -14.29
N VAL A 51 8.53 12.28 -14.95
CA VAL A 51 7.43 12.09 -15.91
C VAL A 51 7.86 11.21 -17.09
N ASP A 52 9.04 11.42 -17.64
CA ASP A 52 9.58 10.62 -18.76
C ASP A 52 9.85 9.17 -18.30
N ALA A 53 10.36 8.98 -17.09
CA ALA A 53 10.59 7.65 -16.52
C ALA A 53 9.26 6.90 -16.28
N VAL A 54 8.22 7.57 -15.77
CA VAL A 54 6.87 6.99 -15.63
C VAL A 54 6.28 6.62 -16.99
N ALA A 55 6.39 7.51 -17.97
CA ALA A 55 5.90 7.24 -19.33
C ALA A 55 6.60 6.03 -19.96
N ALA A 56 7.91 5.88 -19.78
CA ALA A 56 8.66 4.72 -20.24
C ALA A 56 8.23 3.43 -19.53
N LEU A 57 8.05 3.50 -18.22
CA LEU A 57 7.57 2.37 -17.40
C LEU A 57 6.19 1.90 -17.88
N GLU A 58 5.23 2.82 -18.05
CA GLU A 58 3.87 2.52 -18.48
C GLU A 58 3.83 2.04 -19.95
N ALA A 59 4.66 2.61 -20.82
CA ALA A 59 4.80 2.16 -22.21
C ALA A 59 5.36 0.72 -22.33
N SER A 60 6.14 0.27 -21.34
CA SER A 60 6.61 -1.13 -21.25
C SER A 60 5.49 -2.12 -20.88
N GLY A 61 4.29 -1.64 -20.55
CA GLY A 61 3.17 -2.45 -20.08
C GLY A 61 3.25 -2.82 -18.60
N THR A 62 4.15 -2.20 -17.84
CA THR A 62 4.27 -2.43 -16.40
C THR A 62 3.14 -1.69 -15.65
N PRO A 63 2.27 -2.38 -14.91
CA PRO A 63 1.23 -1.74 -14.15
C PRO A 63 1.79 -0.84 -13.04
N THR A 64 1.13 0.29 -12.81
CA THR A 64 1.48 1.24 -11.76
C THR A 64 0.35 1.37 -10.74
N TYR A 65 0.73 1.55 -9.48
CA TYR A 65 -0.18 1.53 -8.34
C TYR A 65 0.08 2.70 -7.40
N CYS A 66 -0.99 3.11 -6.73
CA CYS A 66 -0.95 4.01 -5.58
C CYS A 66 -1.62 3.33 -4.37
N SER A 67 -1.42 3.90 -3.19
CA SER A 67 -2.11 3.47 -1.97
C SER A 67 -3.10 4.53 -1.49
N PRO A 68 -4.09 4.18 -0.67
CA PRO A 68 -4.93 5.15 0.03
C PRO A 68 -4.13 6.15 0.88
N ILE A 69 -2.93 5.75 1.37
CA ILE A 69 -2.02 6.65 2.12
C ILE A 69 -1.48 7.74 1.21
N ASN A 70 -0.98 7.38 0.02
CA ASN A 70 -0.53 8.37 -0.96
C ASN A 70 -1.64 9.36 -1.30
N ARG A 71 -2.84 8.84 -1.52
CA ARG A 71 -4.02 9.68 -1.79
C ARG A 71 -4.27 10.67 -0.66
N ALA A 72 -4.25 10.21 0.60
CA ALA A 72 -4.45 11.07 1.76
C ALA A 72 -3.37 12.15 1.89
N GLU A 73 -2.09 11.80 1.68
CA GLU A 73 -0.97 12.76 1.75
C GLU A 73 -1.04 13.80 0.62
N ILE A 74 -1.34 13.38 -0.61
CA ILE A 74 -1.46 14.30 -1.75
C ILE A 74 -2.64 15.27 -1.53
N TYR A 75 -3.85 14.75 -1.22
CA TYR A 75 -5.01 15.61 -1.00
C TYR A 75 -4.90 16.52 0.23
N ALA A 76 -4.10 16.15 1.24
CA ALA A 76 -3.80 17.05 2.35
C ALA A 76 -2.99 18.30 1.95
N GLY A 77 -2.22 18.21 0.86
CA GLY A 77 -1.37 19.29 0.35
C GLY A 77 -1.87 19.96 -0.94
N ILE A 78 -2.99 19.51 -1.52
CA ILE A 78 -3.52 20.01 -2.78
C ILE A 78 -4.03 21.44 -2.65
N ARG A 79 -3.83 22.25 -3.69
CA ARG A 79 -4.36 23.59 -3.79
C ARG A 79 -5.68 23.60 -4.57
N PRO A 80 -6.59 24.58 -4.34
CA PRO A 80 -7.80 24.70 -5.11
C PRO A 80 -7.52 24.72 -6.61
N GLY A 81 -8.18 23.85 -7.37
CA GLY A 81 -8.03 23.71 -8.82
C GLY A 81 -7.03 22.62 -9.26
N GLU A 82 -6.17 22.14 -8.39
CA GLU A 82 -5.23 21.05 -8.72
C GLU A 82 -5.92 19.68 -8.78
N GLU A 83 -7.17 19.56 -8.30
CA GLU A 83 -7.99 18.35 -8.40
C GLU A 83 -8.18 17.92 -9.86
N ALA A 84 -8.25 18.87 -10.78
CA ALA A 84 -8.42 18.60 -12.21
C ALA A 84 -7.28 17.75 -12.80
N VAL A 85 -6.08 17.80 -12.22
CA VAL A 85 -4.91 17.00 -12.63
C VAL A 85 -4.75 15.79 -11.71
N THR A 86 -4.97 15.96 -10.42
CA THR A 86 -4.76 14.93 -9.39
C THR A 86 -5.76 13.78 -9.53
N ASP A 87 -7.04 14.06 -9.75
CA ASP A 87 -8.07 13.03 -9.86
C ASP A 87 -7.85 12.08 -11.05
N PRO A 88 -7.56 12.58 -12.29
CA PRO A 88 -7.21 11.71 -13.40
C PRO A 88 -5.95 10.89 -13.15
N PHE A 89 -4.94 11.47 -12.48
CA PHE A 89 -3.72 10.76 -12.12
C PHE A 89 -4.01 9.50 -11.32
N PHE A 90 -4.81 9.59 -10.26
CA PHE A 90 -5.17 8.45 -9.43
C PHE A 90 -6.12 7.47 -10.13
N ARG A 91 -7.04 7.96 -10.97
CA ARG A 91 -7.96 7.09 -11.73
C ARG A 91 -7.26 6.23 -12.78
N ALA A 92 -6.14 6.69 -13.30
CA ALA A 92 -5.36 5.96 -14.31
C ALA A 92 -4.55 4.79 -13.76
N ARG A 93 -4.45 4.65 -12.43
CA ARG A 93 -3.58 3.67 -11.76
C ARG A 93 -4.37 2.74 -10.87
N GLY A 94 -3.79 1.54 -10.62
CA GLY A 94 -4.34 0.62 -9.64
C GLY A 94 -4.20 1.17 -8.21
N GLU A 95 -5.07 0.72 -7.33
CA GLU A 95 -4.99 1.05 -5.90
C GLU A 95 -4.76 -0.23 -5.10
N VAL A 96 -3.74 -0.22 -4.23
CA VAL A 96 -3.47 -1.34 -3.32
C VAL A 96 -4.43 -1.29 -2.14
N VAL A 97 -4.82 -2.46 -1.65
CA VAL A 97 -5.69 -2.59 -0.47
C VAL A 97 -4.87 -2.51 0.81
N LEU A 98 -5.34 -1.75 1.77
CA LEU A 98 -4.79 -1.71 3.13
C LEU A 98 -5.66 -2.58 4.05
N ASP A 99 -5.40 -3.85 4.07
CA ASP A 99 -6.12 -4.85 4.87
C ASP A 99 -5.47 -5.09 6.25
N ALA A 100 -5.99 -6.08 6.97
CA ALA A 100 -5.48 -6.45 8.29
C ALA A 100 -4.03 -6.98 8.23
N GLU A 101 -3.64 -7.68 7.16
CA GLU A 101 -2.29 -8.19 6.98
C GLU A 101 -1.29 -7.05 6.76
N VAL A 102 -1.63 -6.06 5.92
CA VAL A 102 -0.84 -4.84 5.72
C VAL A 102 -0.67 -4.10 7.05
N GLY A 103 -1.75 -3.95 7.83
CA GLY A 103 -1.70 -3.32 9.15
C GLY A 103 -0.77 -4.06 10.12
N ARG A 104 -0.85 -5.39 10.17
CA ARG A 104 0.00 -6.23 11.01
C ARG A 104 1.48 -6.11 10.61
N ARG A 105 1.79 -6.16 9.32
CA ARG A 105 3.16 -6.03 8.80
C ARG A 105 3.72 -4.63 9.07
N ALA A 106 2.95 -3.57 8.85
CA ALA A 106 3.33 -2.21 9.17
C ALA A 106 3.65 -2.04 10.66
N GLY A 107 2.86 -2.65 11.55
CA GLY A 107 3.13 -2.68 12.99
C GLY A 107 4.47 -3.35 13.33
N ALA A 108 4.82 -4.43 12.65
CA ALA A 108 6.12 -5.09 12.82
C ALA A 108 7.29 -4.21 12.33
N TYR A 109 7.13 -3.49 11.22
CA TYR A 109 8.11 -2.52 10.73
C TYR A 109 8.32 -1.36 11.71
N LEU A 110 7.24 -0.80 12.25
CA LEU A 110 7.32 0.26 13.26
C LEU A 110 8.03 -0.21 14.52
N ALA A 111 7.70 -1.39 15.04
CA ALA A 111 8.34 -1.97 16.22
C ALA A 111 9.85 -2.12 16.02
N ARG A 112 10.30 -2.45 14.81
CA ARG A 112 11.73 -2.66 14.50
C ARG A 112 12.48 -1.37 14.17
N HIS A 113 11.85 -0.42 13.49
CA HIS A 113 12.55 0.68 12.83
C HIS A 113 12.15 2.10 13.28
N ALA A 114 11.01 2.29 13.97
CA ALA A 114 10.56 3.63 14.32
C ALA A 114 11.55 4.37 15.25
N ALA A 115 12.01 3.70 16.32
CA ALA A 115 12.91 4.32 17.28
C ALA A 115 14.33 4.53 16.73
N SER A 116 14.85 3.59 15.91
CA SER A 116 16.24 3.60 15.44
C SER A 116 16.44 4.35 14.12
N ARG A 117 15.42 4.38 13.27
CA ARG A 117 15.49 4.93 11.91
C ARG A 117 14.45 6.00 11.62
N GLY A 118 13.56 6.30 12.57
CA GLY A 118 12.55 7.33 12.43
C GLY A 118 11.45 7.00 11.41
N VAL A 119 11.21 5.71 11.16
CA VAL A 119 10.14 5.26 10.24
C VAL A 119 8.79 5.72 10.78
N ARG A 120 8.03 6.42 9.94
CA ARG A 120 6.71 6.94 10.26
C ARG A 120 5.64 5.92 9.88
N ILE A 121 4.42 6.10 10.42
CA ILE A 121 3.31 5.20 10.16
C ILE A 121 2.94 5.14 8.67
N ALA A 122 3.00 6.27 7.97
CA ALA A 122 2.74 6.32 6.53
C ALA A 122 3.76 5.49 5.75
N ASP A 123 5.05 5.67 6.02
CA ASP A 123 6.13 4.90 5.38
C ASP A 123 5.98 3.39 5.65
N ALA A 124 5.67 3.03 6.89
CA ALA A 124 5.46 1.62 7.27
C ALA A 124 4.26 0.98 6.55
N LEU A 125 3.16 1.71 6.37
CA LEU A 125 1.97 1.23 5.66
C LEU A 125 2.22 1.10 4.16
N ILE A 126 2.91 2.06 3.53
CA ILE A 126 3.30 2.00 2.12
C ILE A 126 4.24 0.82 1.88
N ALA A 127 5.27 0.66 2.71
CA ALA A 127 6.18 -0.48 2.64
C ALA A 127 5.46 -1.82 2.79
N ALA A 128 4.59 -1.94 3.80
CA ALA A 128 3.82 -3.13 4.04
C ALA A 128 2.87 -3.46 2.88
N ALA A 129 2.23 -2.46 2.29
CA ALA A 129 1.38 -2.63 1.11
C ALA A 129 2.19 -3.14 -0.09
N ALA A 130 3.36 -2.57 -0.37
CA ALA A 130 4.25 -3.03 -1.44
C ALA A 130 4.67 -4.49 -1.22
N ALA A 131 5.22 -4.80 -0.03
CA ALA A 131 5.71 -6.15 0.28
C ALA A 131 4.59 -7.20 0.31
N SER A 132 3.40 -6.88 0.85
CA SER A 132 2.27 -7.80 0.90
C SER A 132 1.65 -8.05 -0.48
N SER A 133 1.73 -7.08 -1.38
CA SER A 133 1.20 -7.18 -2.74
C SER A 133 2.21 -7.73 -3.76
N GLY A 134 3.48 -7.89 -3.39
CA GLY A 134 4.55 -8.31 -4.32
C GLY A 134 4.97 -7.21 -5.30
N LEU A 135 4.73 -5.94 -4.98
CA LEU A 135 5.08 -4.79 -5.81
C LEU A 135 6.45 -4.24 -5.46
N ARG A 136 7.16 -3.73 -6.46
CA ARG A 136 8.35 -2.92 -6.23
C ARG A 136 7.96 -1.51 -5.83
N LEU A 137 8.61 -0.97 -4.81
CA LEU A 137 8.38 0.41 -4.38
C LEU A 137 9.28 1.36 -5.16
N TRP A 138 8.70 2.39 -5.77
CA TRP A 138 9.45 3.52 -6.30
C TRP A 138 9.36 4.70 -5.34
N THR A 139 10.48 5.05 -4.74
CA THR A 139 10.66 6.20 -3.83
C THR A 139 11.91 6.97 -4.21
N LEU A 140 11.91 8.27 -4.02
CA LEU A 140 13.09 9.13 -4.15
C LEU A 140 13.89 9.18 -2.85
N ASN A 141 13.39 8.56 -1.77
CA ASN A 141 13.98 8.63 -0.45
C ASN A 141 14.09 7.26 0.26
N ARG A 142 14.91 6.36 -0.30
CA ARG A 142 15.09 4.99 0.22
C ARG A 142 15.47 4.90 1.70
N ARG A 143 16.08 5.95 2.28
CA ARG A 143 16.45 5.96 3.71
C ARG A 143 15.24 5.84 4.65
N HIS A 144 14.03 6.20 4.21
CA HIS A 144 12.79 6.03 4.96
C HIS A 144 12.29 4.58 4.98
N TYR A 145 12.89 3.72 4.16
CA TYR A 145 12.47 2.35 3.93
C TYR A 145 13.58 1.34 4.24
N PRO A 146 13.97 1.17 5.54
CA PRO A 146 15.04 0.26 5.93
C PRO A 146 14.61 -1.22 6.01
N MET A 147 13.45 -1.58 5.45
CA MET A 147 12.90 -2.92 5.48
C MET A 147 13.64 -3.82 4.47
N GLU A 148 14.13 -4.96 4.94
CA GLU A 148 14.97 -5.88 4.15
C GLU A 148 14.17 -6.71 3.13
N ASP A 149 12.87 -6.88 3.38
CA ASP A 149 11.93 -7.64 2.53
C ASP A 149 11.23 -6.79 1.47
N LEU A 150 11.70 -5.55 1.27
CA LEU A 150 11.13 -4.61 0.32
C LEU A 150 11.97 -4.57 -0.96
N GLU A 151 11.31 -4.80 -2.09
CA GLU A 151 11.93 -4.63 -3.40
C GLU A 151 11.71 -3.20 -3.92
N PHE A 152 12.75 -2.61 -4.52
CA PHE A 152 12.69 -1.26 -5.08
C PHE A 152 12.66 -1.29 -6.60
N TYR A 153 11.96 -0.33 -7.18
CA TYR A 153 12.11 0.04 -8.58
C TYR A 153 13.32 0.96 -8.73
N GLU A 154 14.16 0.70 -9.72
CA GLU A 154 15.41 1.44 -10.03
C GLU A 154 15.25 2.27 -11.29
#